data_997c0b63a5670a9fcb3120aca3a28aaa
#
_entry.id   997c0b63a5670a9fcb3120aca3a28aaa
#
_cell.length_a   1.000
_cell.length_b   1.000
_cell.length_c   1.000
_cell.angle_alpha   90.00
_cell.angle_beta   90.00
_cell.angle_gamma   90.00
#
_symmetry.space_group_name_H-M   'P 1'
#
loop_
_entity.id
_entity.type
_entity.pdbx_description
1 polymer ?
#
loop_
_entity_poly.entity_id
_entity_poly.type
_entity_poly.pdbx_seq_one_letter_code
_entity_poly.pdbx_strand_id
1 'polypeptide(L)'
;MVFSEKLQILRKNKGYTQEALADKLGVSRQAVAKWESGQIYPDISNLIQISDLMSVSVDYLVKDQDCAVNIKPLTDTDLDELIAFRLEANVNTYAAFKNEIDASRPASHDFRYENGNYIYHDTYVGGEEFAGEEAVWKEGQAVYAMNYMGRVLSDGFSGNFLKEALRAADVKMPYRGPEIYQSGEYTYRCKVTGDFTWFQGYEEIYQGNLKVYECVFHGGLLK
;
A
#
# COMPACT_ATOMS: atom_id res chain seq x y z
N MET A 1 3.09 -13.76 -18.35
CA MET A 1 2.14 -13.57 -19.50
C MET A 1 2.96 -13.09 -20.69
N VAL A 2 2.88 -13.79 -21.83
CA VAL A 2 3.66 -13.45 -23.04
C VAL A 2 3.05 -12.27 -23.81
N PHE A 3 3.85 -11.65 -24.68
CA PHE A 3 3.42 -10.49 -25.49
C PHE A 3 2.09 -10.70 -26.21
N SER A 4 1.91 -11.85 -26.87
CA SER A 4 0.71 -12.16 -27.65
C SER A 4 -0.57 -12.15 -26.81
N GLU A 5 -0.50 -12.69 -25.59
CA GLU A 5 -1.63 -12.70 -24.63
C GLU A 5 -1.95 -11.27 -24.14
N LYS A 6 -0.90 -10.51 -23.81
CA LYS A 6 -1.06 -9.11 -23.37
C LYS A 6 -1.71 -8.28 -24.45
N LEU A 7 -1.25 -8.38 -25.69
CA LEU A 7 -1.83 -7.64 -26.83
C LEU A 7 -3.31 -7.98 -27.02
N GLN A 8 -3.67 -9.26 -26.97
CA GLN A 8 -5.07 -9.67 -27.09
C GLN A 8 -5.95 -9.06 -25.98
N ILE A 9 -5.48 -9.11 -24.73
CA ILE A 9 -6.21 -8.57 -23.59
C ILE A 9 -6.38 -7.06 -23.72
N LEU A 10 -5.29 -6.33 -24.00
CA LEU A 10 -5.32 -4.87 -24.16
C LEU A 10 -6.25 -4.44 -25.30
N ARG A 11 -6.18 -5.10 -26.44
CA ARG A 11 -7.08 -4.82 -27.57
C ARG A 11 -8.54 -5.04 -27.20
N LYS A 12 -8.86 -6.19 -26.57
CA LYS A 12 -10.23 -6.51 -26.14
C LYS A 12 -10.75 -5.50 -25.12
N ASN A 13 -9.93 -5.10 -24.15
CA ASN A 13 -10.28 -4.11 -23.14
C ASN A 13 -10.57 -2.72 -23.73
N LYS A 14 -9.91 -2.35 -24.84
CA LYS A 14 -10.19 -1.13 -25.62
C LYS A 14 -11.38 -1.29 -26.58
N GLY A 15 -11.99 -2.47 -26.65
CA GLY A 15 -13.11 -2.75 -27.56
C GLY A 15 -12.74 -2.86 -29.05
N TYR A 16 -11.46 -3.04 -29.37
CA TYR A 16 -11.02 -3.10 -30.77
C TYR A 16 -11.11 -4.52 -31.34
N THR A 17 -11.58 -4.64 -32.59
CA THR A 17 -11.35 -5.83 -33.42
C THR A 17 -9.89 -5.87 -33.89
N GLN A 18 -9.40 -7.00 -34.38
CA GLN A 18 -8.06 -7.07 -35.01
C GLN A 18 -7.93 -6.11 -36.21
N GLU A 19 -8.99 -5.93 -36.95
CA GLU A 19 -9.08 -4.97 -38.06
C GLU A 19 -8.96 -3.52 -37.58
N ALA A 20 -9.77 -3.15 -36.57
CA ALA A 20 -9.73 -1.81 -36.01
C ALA A 20 -8.37 -1.47 -35.36
N LEU A 21 -7.68 -2.45 -34.76
CA LEU A 21 -6.33 -2.25 -34.27
C LEU A 21 -5.33 -2.07 -35.41
N ALA A 22 -5.44 -2.88 -36.45
CA ALA A 22 -4.60 -2.81 -37.64
C ALA A 22 -4.69 -1.44 -38.33
N ASP A 23 -5.92 -0.94 -38.52
CA ASP A 23 -6.17 0.39 -39.11
C ASP A 23 -5.52 1.50 -38.28
N LYS A 24 -5.61 1.45 -36.93
CA LYS A 24 -5.00 2.45 -36.04
C LYS A 24 -3.48 2.44 -36.05
N LEU A 25 -2.87 1.27 -36.31
CA LEU A 25 -1.42 1.10 -36.38
C LEU A 25 -0.86 1.22 -37.81
N GLY A 26 -1.74 1.39 -38.82
CA GLY A 26 -1.32 1.49 -40.24
C GLY A 26 -0.71 0.16 -40.75
N VAL A 27 -1.14 -0.98 -40.24
CA VAL A 27 -0.65 -2.32 -40.62
C VAL A 27 -1.77 -3.21 -41.15
N SER A 28 -1.43 -4.37 -41.70
CA SER A 28 -2.47 -5.33 -42.14
C SER A 28 -3.10 -6.07 -40.94
N ARG A 29 -4.38 -6.44 -41.04
CA ARG A 29 -5.04 -7.31 -40.06
C ARG A 29 -4.25 -8.63 -39.85
N GLN A 30 -3.64 -9.15 -40.92
CA GLN A 30 -2.81 -10.36 -40.84
C GLN A 30 -1.58 -10.19 -39.95
N ALA A 31 -0.97 -8.98 -39.93
CA ALA A 31 0.14 -8.68 -39.02
C ALA A 31 -0.32 -8.75 -37.56
N VAL A 32 -1.43 -8.12 -37.23
CA VAL A 32 -2.02 -8.17 -35.86
C VAL A 32 -2.36 -9.62 -35.49
N ALA A 33 -2.96 -10.40 -36.39
CA ALA A 33 -3.27 -11.81 -36.14
C ALA A 33 -2.02 -12.66 -35.86
N LYS A 34 -0.91 -12.44 -36.57
CA LYS A 34 0.37 -13.11 -36.33
C LYS A 34 1.01 -12.69 -35.01
N TRP A 35 0.91 -11.43 -34.62
CA TRP A 35 1.37 -10.94 -33.33
C TRP A 35 0.58 -11.58 -32.16
N GLU A 36 -0.75 -11.63 -32.28
CA GLU A 36 -1.61 -12.23 -31.26
C GLU A 36 -1.54 -13.76 -31.20
N SER A 37 -1.12 -14.41 -32.27
CA SER A 37 -0.87 -15.87 -32.25
C SER A 37 0.54 -16.24 -31.81
N GLY A 38 1.40 -15.25 -31.54
CA GLY A 38 2.78 -15.45 -31.13
C GLY A 38 3.71 -15.95 -32.25
N GLN A 39 3.25 -15.90 -33.52
CA GLN A 39 4.07 -16.33 -34.67
C GLN A 39 5.22 -15.38 -34.96
N ILE A 40 5.01 -14.09 -34.79
CA ILE A 40 6.03 -13.04 -34.97
C ILE A 40 5.82 -11.94 -33.94
N TYR A 41 6.88 -11.20 -33.64
CA TYR A 41 6.82 -9.96 -32.88
C TYR A 41 6.69 -8.76 -33.82
N PRO A 42 6.02 -7.67 -33.42
CA PRO A 42 6.10 -6.38 -34.11
C PRO A 42 7.54 -5.83 -34.07
N ASP A 43 7.89 -5.03 -35.02
CA ASP A 43 9.12 -4.24 -34.97
C ASP A 43 9.03 -3.14 -33.88
N ILE A 44 10.15 -2.48 -33.62
CA ILE A 44 10.25 -1.47 -32.57
C ILE A 44 9.27 -0.32 -32.79
N SER A 45 9.10 0.13 -34.05
CA SER A 45 8.20 1.23 -34.37
C SER A 45 6.75 0.87 -34.07
N ASN A 46 6.33 -0.35 -34.39
CA ASN A 46 5.01 -0.86 -34.09
C ASN A 46 4.83 -1.10 -32.59
N LEU A 47 5.86 -1.57 -31.84
CA LEU A 47 5.82 -1.71 -30.39
C LEU A 47 5.59 -0.36 -29.70
N ILE A 48 6.24 0.71 -30.13
CA ILE A 48 6.05 2.06 -29.60
C ILE A 48 4.60 2.51 -29.87
N GLN A 49 4.10 2.35 -31.09
CA GLN A 49 2.71 2.74 -31.43
C GLN A 49 1.68 1.93 -30.61
N ILE A 50 1.91 0.64 -30.40
CA ILE A 50 1.05 -0.22 -29.54
C ILE A 50 1.11 0.29 -28.10
N SER A 51 2.29 0.61 -27.58
CA SER A 51 2.52 1.16 -26.24
C SER A 51 1.70 2.43 -26.03
N ASP A 52 1.81 3.38 -26.95
CA ASP A 52 1.09 4.66 -26.90
C ASP A 52 -0.42 4.48 -27.02
N LEU A 53 -0.88 3.66 -27.98
CA LEU A 53 -2.31 3.40 -28.21
C LEU A 53 -2.97 2.69 -27.03
N MET A 54 -2.25 1.77 -26.40
CA MET A 54 -2.74 0.98 -25.25
C MET A 54 -2.49 1.65 -23.91
N SER A 55 -1.69 2.74 -23.86
CA SER A 55 -1.30 3.44 -22.62
C SER A 55 -0.56 2.53 -21.65
N VAL A 56 0.37 1.73 -22.15
CA VAL A 56 1.25 0.83 -21.39
C VAL A 56 2.69 1.02 -21.83
N SER A 57 3.69 0.68 -21.02
CA SER A 57 5.09 0.75 -21.43
C SER A 57 5.47 -0.35 -22.43
N VAL A 58 6.46 -0.11 -23.28
CA VAL A 58 7.05 -1.16 -24.13
C VAL A 58 7.60 -2.29 -23.27
N ASP A 59 8.21 -1.98 -22.14
CA ASP A 59 8.69 -2.96 -21.15
C ASP A 59 7.58 -3.92 -20.70
N TYR A 60 6.40 -3.37 -20.37
CA TYR A 60 5.23 -4.19 -20.03
C TYR A 60 4.85 -5.14 -21.17
N LEU A 61 4.90 -4.66 -22.41
CA LEU A 61 4.55 -5.48 -23.57
C LEU A 61 5.51 -6.64 -23.80
N VAL A 62 6.83 -6.40 -23.71
CA VAL A 62 7.85 -7.36 -24.17
C VAL A 62 8.43 -8.26 -23.08
N LYS A 63 8.38 -7.87 -21.81
CA LYS A 63 8.90 -8.69 -20.71
C LYS A 63 7.84 -9.67 -20.25
N ASP A 64 8.15 -10.96 -20.24
CA ASP A 64 7.24 -12.04 -19.85
C ASP A 64 6.97 -12.10 -18.34
N GLN A 65 7.81 -11.49 -17.55
CA GLN A 65 7.62 -11.30 -16.12
C GLN A 65 7.13 -9.88 -15.88
N ASP A 66 6.20 -9.70 -14.94
CA ASP A 66 6.02 -8.41 -14.30
C ASP A 66 7.41 -7.93 -13.95
N CYS A 67 7.70 -6.62 -14.18
CA CYS A 67 9.02 -6.09 -13.91
C CYS A 67 9.39 -6.50 -12.49
N ALA A 68 10.09 -7.62 -12.36
CA ALA A 68 10.78 -7.95 -11.14
C ALA A 68 11.84 -6.86 -11.04
N VAL A 69 11.46 -5.76 -10.39
CA VAL A 69 12.44 -4.87 -9.82
C VAL A 69 13.36 -5.83 -9.07
N ASN A 70 14.64 -5.80 -9.37
CA ASN A 70 15.63 -6.64 -8.70
C ASN A 70 15.83 -6.04 -7.31
N ILE A 71 14.81 -6.27 -6.50
CA ILE A 71 14.74 -5.88 -5.12
C ILE A 71 15.55 -6.95 -4.41
N LYS A 72 16.69 -6.59 -3.83
CA LYS A 72 17.36 -7.48 -2.88
C LYS A 72 16.32 -7.78 -1.81
N PRO A 73 15.79 -9.01 -1.72
CA PRO A 73 14.81 -9.30 -0.70
C PRO A 73 15.47 -9.04 0.65
N LEU A 74 14.77 -8.35 1.55
CA LEU A 74 15.11 -8.40 2.96
C LEU A 74 15.12 -9.89 3.33
N THR A 75 16.09 -10.30 4.12
CA THR A 75 16.07 -11.66 4.69
C THR A 75 14.85 -11.76 5.61
N ASP A 76 14.32 -12.96 5.83
CA ASP A 76 13.21 -13.17 6.77
C ASP A 76 13.57 -12.60 8.16
N THR A 77 14.83 -12.73 8.58
CA THR A 77 15.35 -12.16 9.85
C THR A 77 15.26 -10.63 9.88
N ASP A 78 15.61 -9.92 8.80
CA ASP A 78 15.49 -8.46 8.73
C ASP A 78 14.04 -8.00 8.81
N LEU A 79 13.12 -8.78 8.24
CA LEU A 79 11.68 -8.50 8.27
C LEU A 79 11.11 -8.68 9.68
N ASP A 80 11.46 -9.76 10.36
CA ASP A 80 11.04 -10.05 11.73
C ASP A 80 11.55 -8.97 12.71
N GLU A 81 12.81 -8.53 12.56
CA GLU A 81 13.38 -7.43 13.34
C GLU A 81 12.63 -6.11 13.12
N LEU A 82 12.32 -5.78 11.86
CA LEU A 82 11.58 -4.57 11.52
C LEU A 82 10.16 -4.58 12.09
N ILE A 83 9.45 -5.71 11.99
CA ILE A 83 8.13 -5.90 12.57
C ILE A 83 8.19 -5.73 14.09
N ALA A 84 9.15 -6.38 14.76
CA ALA A 84 9.32 -6.28 16.21
C ALA A 84 9.59 -4.84 16.65
N PHE A 85 10.50 -4.14 15.97
CA PHE A 85 10.81 -2.73 16.25
C PHE A 85 9.59 -1.83 16.03
N ARG A 86 8.85 -2.00 14.92
CA ARG A 86 7.66 -1.19 14.66
C ARG A 86 6.58 -1.37 15.74
N LEU A 87 6.35 -2.61 16.20
CA LEU A 87 5.42 -2.89 17.30
C LEU A 87 5.90 -2.27 18.62
N GLU A 88 7.20 -2.34 18.93
CA GLU A 88 7.80 -1.67 20.07
C GLU A 88 7.63 -0.14 19.98
N ALA A 89 7.88 0.46 18.83
CA ALA A 89 7.70 1.89 18.60
C ALA A 89 6.25 2.32 18.83
N ASN A 90 5.27 1.57 18.32
CA ASN A 90 3.85 1.87 18.49
C ASN A 90 3.44 1.99 19.98
N VAL A 91 3.89 1.07 20.83
CA VAL A 91 3.60 1.11 22.27
C VAL A 91 4.42 2.14 23.05
N ASN A 92 5.40 2.78 22.42
CA ASN A 92 6.21 3.84 23.03
C ASN A 92 5.92 5.24 22.46
N THR A 93 4.98 5.40 21.51
CA THR A 93 4.63 6.67 20.87
C THR A 93 3.14 6.99 21.03
N TYR A 94 2.42 7.22 19.93
CA TYR A 94 1.01 7.64 19.92
C TYR A 94 0.10 6.74 20.76
N ALA A 95 0.22 5.45 20.65
CA ALA A 95 -0.64 4.51 21.38
C ALA A 95 -0.48 4.59 22.91
N ALA A 96 0.64 5.13 23.42
CA ALA A 96 0.95 5.29 24.84
C ALA A 96 0.99 6.74 25.33
N PHE A 97 0.71 7.73 24.49
CA PHE A 97 0.90 9.17 24.78
C PHE A 97 2.33 9.51 25.21
N LYS A 98 3.32 8.95 24.53
CA LYS A 98 4.74 9.14 24.85
C LYS A 98 5.50 9.63 23.63
N ASN A 99 6.65 10.26 23.90
CA ASN A 99 7.62 10.65 22.89
C ASN A 99 7.06 11.54 21.76
N GLU A 100 6.08 12.39 22.09
CA GLU A 100 5.69 13.52 21.25
C GLU A 100 6.83 14.52 21.21
N ILE A 101 7.15 15.02 20.02
CA ILE A 101 8.22 15.98 19.75
C ILE A 101 7.65 17.26 19.16
N ASP A 102 8.49 18.28 18.95
CA ASP A 102 8.09 19.52 18.31
C ASP A 102 7.55 19.27 16.91
N ALA A 103 6.47 19.96 16.56
CA ALA A 103 5.78 19.83 15.28
C ALA A 103 6.72 20.11 14.11
N SER A 104 6.89 19.15 13.21
CA SER A 104 7.70 19.29 11.99
C SER A 104 7.00 20.07 10.88
N ARG A 105 5.67 20.18 10.95
CA ARG A 105 4.81 20.90 10.00
C ARG A 105 3.78 21.75 10.77
N PRO A 106 3.21 22.82 10.16
CA PRO A 106 2.17 23.60 10.81
C PRO A 106 1.01 22.72 11.32
N ALA A 107 0.74 22.80 12.63
CA ALA A 107 -0.33 22.06 13.32
C ALA A 107 -0.23 20.52 13.18
N SER A 108 0.96 19.96 12.99
CA SER A 108 1.17 18.51 13.07
C SER A 108 1.39 18.07 14.52
N HIS A 109 1.10 16.79 14.75
CA HIS A 109 1.51 16.02 15.90
C HIS A 109 2.56 15.04 15.46
N ASP A 110 3.71 15.04 16.09
CA ASP A 110 4.88 14.28 15.69
C ASP A 110 5.39 13.45 16.86
N PHE A 111 5.62 12.17 16.62
CA PHE A 111 6.12 11.20 17.60
C PHE A 111 7.39 10.55 17.05
N ARG A 112 8.38 10.37 17.91
CA ARG A 112 9.65 9.76 17.55
C ARG A 112 10.07 8.72 18.57
N TYR A 113 10.57 7.59 18.07
CA TYR A 113 11.13 6.53 18.90
C TYR A 113 12.40 5.97 18.23
N GLU A 114 13.43 5.69 19.04
CA GLU A 114 14.70 5.15 18.58
C GLU A 114 15.11 3.98 19.45
N ASN A 115 15.57 2.91 18.83
CA ASN A 115 16.20 1.78 19.50
C ASN A 115 17.22 1.12 18.58
N GLY A 116 18.48 1.01 19.04
CA GLY A 116 19.59 0.48 18.24
C GLY A 116 19.83 1.32 16.99
N ASN A 117 19.76 0.69 15.83
CA ASN A 117 19.97 1.33 14.52
C ASN A 117 18.66 1.70 13.81
N TYR A 118 17.52 1.58 14.52
CA TYR A 118 16.21 1.91 14.00
C TYR A 118 15.70 3.24 14.56
N ILE A 119 15.01 3.99 13.70
CA ILE A 119 14.27 5.22 14.03
C ILE A 119 12.85 5.05 13.51
N TYR A 120 11.87 5.36 14.34
CA TYR A 120 10.45 5.45 13.98
C TYR A 120 10.00 6.90 14.09
N HIS A 121 9.22 7.35 13.13
CA HIS A 121 8.54 8.65 13.17
C HIS A 121 7.10 8.47 12.70
N ASP A 122 6.16 8.98 13.51
CA ASP A 122 4.74 9.07 13.19
C ASP A 122 4.35 10.55 13.21
N THR A 123 3.70 11.02 12.16
CA THR A 123 3.30 12.41 12.02
C THR A 123 1.91 12.50 11.42
N TYR A 124 1.02 13.29 12.05
CA TYR A 124 -0.31 13.51 11.51
C TYR A 124 -0.78 14.96 11.69
N VAL A 125 -1.76 15.35 10.91
CA VAL A 125 -2.49 16.62 10.99
C VAL A 125 -3.98 16.36 11.10
N GLY A 126 -4.71 17.31 11.67
CA GLY A 126 -6.15 17.22 11.85
C GLY A 126 -6.54 16.73 13.25
N GLY A 127 -7.84 16.54 13.46
CA GLY A 127 -8.44 16.16 14.75
C GLY A 127 -9.51 15.08 14.57
N GLU A 128 -10.77 15.48 14.40
CA GLU A 128 -11.85 14.52 14.11
C GLU A 128 -11.69 13.89 12.73
N GLU A 129 -11.24 14.64 11.74
CA GLU A 129 -10.73 14.17 10.47
C GLU A 129 -9.21 14.37 10.46
N PHE A 130 -8.45 13.33 10.18
CA PHE A 130 -7.00 13.36 10.28
C PHE A 130 -6.34 12.53 9.17
N ALA A 131 -5.12 12.91 8.84
CA ALA A 131 -4.27 12.15 7.93
C ALA A 131 -2.83 12.18 8.42
N GLY A 132 -2.11 11.09 8.23
CA GLY A 132 -0.73 10.98 8.68
C GLY A 132 0.06 9.88 8.00
N GLU A 133 1.30 9.77 8.46
CA GLU A 133 2.26 8.79 8.01
C GLU A 133 3.10 8.30 9.18
N GLU A 134 3.31 7.00 9.27
CA GLU A 134 4.41 6.44 10.06
C GLU A 134 5.50 5.93 9.11
N ALA A 135 6.76 6.11 9.48
CA ALA A 135 7.90 5.62 8.73
C ALA A 135 9.00 5.10 9.65
N VAL A 136 9.76 4.12 9.15
CA VAL A 136 10.89 3.50 9.86
C VAL A 136 12.15 3.61 9.00
N TRP A 137 13.24 4.00 9.65
CA TRP A 137 14.59 4.02 9.09
C TRP A 137 15.46 3.00 9.82
N LYS A 138 16.31 2.30 9.07
CA LYS A 138 17.42 1.46 9.58
C LYS A 138 18.72 2.06 9.07
N GLU A 139 19.64 2.41 9.98
CA GLU A 139 20.93 3.02 9.62
C GLU A 139 20.82 4.25 8.70
N GLY A 140 19.79 5.07 8.92
CA GLY A 140 19.53 6.28 8.15
C GLY A 140 18.84 6.08 6.80
N GLN A 141 18.55 4.85 6.40
CA GLN A 141 17.80 4.52 5.18
C GLN A 141 16.33 4.22 5.54
N ALA A 142 15.38 4.85 4.84
CA ALA A 142 13.98 4.54 5.00
C ALA A 142 13.71 3.11 4.51
N VAL A 143 13.11 2.27 5.36
CA VAL A 143 12.87 0.85 5.08
C VAL A 143 11.38 0.47 5.08
N TYR A 144 10.53 1.29 5.70
CA TYR A 144 9.09 1.07 5.79
C TYR A 144 8.36 2.39 5.91
N ALA A 145 7.16 2.48 5.32
CA ALA A 145 6.19 3.53 5.62
C ALA A 145 4.74 3.04 5.49
N MET A 146 3.85 3.68 6.24
CA MET A 146 2.40 3.50 6.15
C MET A 146 1.71 4.86 6.23
N ASN A 147 0.88 5.18 5.24
CA ASN A 147 0.00 6.33 5.25
C ASN A 147 -1.38 5.94 5.77
N TYR A 148 -2.04 6.86 6.44
CA TYR A 148 -3.38 6.63 6.95
C TYR A 148 -4.23 7.92 6.90
N MET A 149 -5.54 7.72 6.74
CA MET A 149 -6.53 8.79 6.83
C MET A 149 -7.78 8.24 7.52
N GLY A 150 -8.23 8.94 8.54
CA GLY A 150 -9.40 8.50 9.32
C GLY A 150 -10.28 9.65 9.72
N ARG A 151 -11.44 9.29 10.28
CA ARG A 151 -12.41 10.26 10.80
C ARG A 151 -13.24 9.69 11.94
N VAL A 152 -13.63 10.59 12.84
CA VAL A 152 -14.66 10.37 13.85
C VAL A 152 -16.03 10.57 13.20
N LEU A 153 -16.97 9.69 13.47
CA LEU A 153 -18.31 9.68 12.86
C LEU A 153 -19.40 10.10 13.84
N SER A 154 -19.13 10.08 15.15
CA SER A 154 -20.08 10.53 16.18
C SER A 154 -19.38 10.80 17.51
N ASP A 155 -20.08 11.55 18.40
CA ASP A 155 -19.62 11.92 19.74
C ASP A 155 -19.35 10.70 20.67
N GLY A 156 -19.79 9.50 20.28
CA GLY A 156 -19.50 8.25 21.00
C GLY A 156 -18.09 7.72 20.81
N PHE A 157 -17.24 8.38 20.02
CA PHE A 157 -15.86 7.93 19.80
C PHE A 157 -15.01 8.06 21.08
N SER A 158 -14.18 7.05 21.32
CA SER A 158 -13.20 7.03 22.41
C SER A 158 -11.77 6.90 21.88
N GLY A 159 -10.99 7.99 21.94
CA GLY A 159 -9.57 7.95 21.59
C GLY A 159 -8.73 7.04 22.51
N ASN A 160 -9.16 6.86 23.76
CA ASN A 160 -8.50 5.93 24.68
C ASN A 160 -8.70 4.48 24.24
N PHE A 161 -9.93 4.12 23.83
CA PHE A 161 -10.22 2.79 23.30
C PHE A 161 -9.46 2.52 21.99
N LEU A 162 -9.37 3.50 21.06
CA LEU A 162 -8.54 3.36 19.87
C LEU A 162 -7.08 3.02 20.25
N LYS A 163 -6.50 3.76 21.20
CA LYS A 163 -5.12 3.52 21.65
C LYS A 163 -4.95 2.15 22.32
N GLU A 164 -5.95 1.67 23.07
CA GLU A 164 -5.94 0.31 23.60
C GLU A 164 -5.90 -0.74 22.48
N ALA A 165 -6.74 -0.58 21.47
CA ALA A 165 -6.77 -1.48 20.31
C ALA A 165 -5.44 -1.46 19.53
N LEU A 166 -4.85 -0.27 19.29
CA LEU A 166 -3.56 -0.15 18.60
C LEU A 166 -2.42 -0.82 19.38
N ARG A 167 -2.41 -0.73 20.73
CA ARG A 167 -1.41 -1.43 21.56
C ARG A 167 -1.53 -2.95 21.52
N ALA A 168 -2.69 -3.48 21.14
CA ALA A 168 -2.93 -4.91 21.04
C ALA A 168 -2.49 -5.53 19.70
N ALA A 169 -1.90 -4.74 18.79
CA ALA A 169 -1.26 -5.27 17.59
C ALA A 169 -0.14 -6.26 17.95
N ASP A 170 0.00 -7.32 17.18
CA ASP A 170 1.01 -8.36 17.39
C ASP A 170 1.70 -8.78 16.09
N VAL A 171 2.63 -9.73 16.17
CA VAL A 171 3.39 -10.22 15.01
C VAL A 171 2.54 -10.88 13.93
N LYS A 172 1.32 -11.33 14.25
CA LYS A 172 0.40 -11.94 13.28
C LYS A 172 -0.38 -10.86 12.51
N MET A 173 -0.58 -9.71 13.16
CA MET A 173 -1.29 -8.57 12.62
C MET A 173 -0.50 -7.27 12.90
N PRO A 174 0.71 -7.11 12.29
CA PRO A 174 1.65 -6.06 12.63
C PRO A 174 1.34 -4.75 11.89
N TYR A 175 0.08 -4.34 11.90
CA TYR A 175 -0.38 -3.13 11.22
C TYR A 175 -0.86 -2.09 12.23
N ARG A 176 -2.11 -1.66 12.15
CA ARG A 176 -2.71 -0.69 13.07
C ARG A 176 -3.05 -1.37 14.40
N GLY A 177 -3.96 -2.34 14.40
CA GLY A 177 -4.41 -3.12 15.56
C GLY A 177 -4.72 -4.55 15.17
N PRO A 178 -5.21 -5.38 16.10
CA PRO A 178 -5.59 -6.76 15.81
C PRO A 178 -6.83 -6.82 14.92
N GLU A 179 -7.13 -7.98 14.37
CA GLU A 179 -8.33 -8.18 13.55
C GLU A 179 -9.61 -7.79 14.29
N ILE A 180 -9.70 -8.10 15.58
CA ILE A 180 -10.80 -7.72 16.48
C ILE A 180 -10.24 -7.41 17.88
N TYR A 181 -10.71 -6.31 18.49
CA TYR A 181 -10.47 -5.96 19.88
C TYR A 181 -11.76 -5.46 20.53
N GLN A 182 -12.05 -5.89 21.76
CA GLN A 182 -13.26 -5.50 22.49
C GLN A 182 -12.93 -5.09 23.91
N SER A 183 -13.53 -3.97 24.36
CA SER A 183 -13.47 -3.52 25.75
C SER A 183 -14.73 -2.72 26.07
N GLY A 184 -15.48 -3.13 27.10
CA GLY A 184 -16.77 -2.54 27.43
C GLY A 184 -17.77 -2.65 26.29
N GLU A 185 -18.34 -1.52 25.89
CA GLU A 185 -19.31 -1.42 24.80
C GLU A 185 -18.65 -1.21 23.41
N TYR A 186 -17.31 -1.10 23.35
CA TYR A 186 -16.59 -0.83 22.12
C TYR A 186 -16.07 -2.10 21.45
N THR A 187 -16.15 -2.10 20.12
CA THR A 187 -15.55 -3.13 19.27
C THR A 187 -14.73 -2.45 18.18
N TYR A 188 -13.45 -2.75 18.16
CA TYR A 188 -12.54 -2.41 17.06
C TYR A 188 -12.46 -3.58 16.08
N ARG A 189 -12.40 -3.28 14.80
CA ARG A 189 -12.18 -4.25 13.72
C ARG A 189 -11.15 -3.70 12.75
N CYS A 190 -10.25 -4.55 12.32
CA CYS A 190 -9.25 -4.22 11.30
C CYS A 190 -9.18 -5.32 10.25
N LYS A 191 -9.19 -4.93 8.99
CA LYS A 191 -9.05 -5.84 7.87
C LYS A 191 -7.91 -5.36 6.98
N VAL A 192 -7.00 -6.27 6.63
CA VAL A 192 -5.84 -5.99 5.79
C VAL A 192 -5.86 -6.93 4.57
N THR A 193 -5.41 -6.40 3.45
CA THR A 193 -5.19 -7.14 2.20
C THR A 193 -3.74 -6.91 1.77
N GLY A 194 -3.06 -7.97 1.35
CA GLY A 194 -1.61 -7.98 1.11
C GLY A 194 -0.83 -8.57 2.27
N ASP A 195 0.46 -8.35 2.29
CA ASP A 195 1.38 -8.72 3.35
C ASP A 195 2.20 -7.50 3.83
N PHE A 196 3.06 -7.67 4.81
CA PHE A 196 3.82 -6.55 5.40
C PHE A 196 4.72 -5.82 4.39
N THR A 197 5.03 -6.44 3.25
CA THR A 197 5.84 -5.81 2.20
C THR A 197 5.04 -4.85 1.32
N TRP A 198 3.72 -5.07 1.19
CA TRP A 198 2.79 -4.23 0.44
C TRP A 198 1.35 -4.53 0.86
N PHE A 199 0.71 -3.62 1.54
CA PHE A 199 -0.63 -3.80 2.07
C PHE A 199 -1.52 -2.57 1.93
N GLN A 200 -2.81 -2.83 2.06
CA GLN A 200 -3.83 -1.85 2.33
C GLN A 200 -4.81 -2.40 3.36
N GLY A 201 -5.35 -1.51 4.18
CA GLY A 201 -6.25 -1.91 5.24
C GLY A 201 -7.32 -0.87 5.56
N TYR A 202 -8.25 -1.32 6.36
CA TYR A 202 -9.37 -0.54 6.86
C TYR A 202 -9.64 -0.93 8.29
N GLU A 203 -9.77 0.07 9.16
CA GLU A 203 -10.15 -0.13 10.56
C GLU A 203 -11.40 0.67 10.91
N GLU A 204 -12.16 0.16 11.84
CA GLU A 204 -13.39 0.77 12.31
C GLU A 204 -13.64 0.49 13.79
N ILE A 205 -14.34 1.42 14.46
CA ILE A 205 -14.79 1.24 15.85
C ILE A 205 -16.30 1.38 15.90
N TYR A 206 -16.91 0.47 16.63
CA TYR A 206 -18.33 0.50 16.99
C TYR A 206 -18.49 0.71 18.48
N GLN A 207 -19.46 1.53 18.88
CA GLN A 207 -20.05 1.60 20.21
C GLN A 207 -21.42 0.90 20.15
N GLY A 208 -21.52 -0.29 20.73
CA GLY A 208 -22.67 -1.16 20.47
C GLY A 208 -22.85 -1.46 18.97
N ASN A 209 -23.94 -1.00 18.37
CA ASN A 209 -24.23 -1.17 16.94
C ASN A 209 -23.93 0.08 16.10
N LEU A 210 -23.47 1.18 16.72
CA LEU A 210 -23.20 2.44 16.03
C LEU A 210 -21.72 2.50 15.64
N LYS A 211 -21.43 2.67 14.35
CA LYS A 211 -20.06 2.95 13.91
C LYS A 211 -19.70 4.40 14.26
N VAL A 212 -18.63 4.57 15.06
CA VAL A 212 -18.19 5.85 15.60
C VAL A 212 -16.87 6.35 15.03
N TYR A 213 -16.14 5.49 14.32
CA TYR A 213 -14.83 5.80 13.75
C TYR A 213 -14.50 4.88 12.58
N GLU A 214 -13.76 5.42 11.61
CA GLU A 214 -13.16 4.64 10.53
C GLU A 214 -11.83 5.25 10.08
N CYS A 215 -10.93 4.37 9.59
CA CYS A 215 -9.66 4.79 9.01
C CYS A 215 -9.25 3.82 7.90
N VAL A 216 -8.74 4.38 6.82
CA VAL A 216 -8.08 3.64 5.72
C VAL A 216 -6.59 3.82 5.85
N PHE A 217 -5.82 2.79 5.50
CA PHE A 217 -4.37 2.86 5.53
C PHE A 217 -3.75 1.96 4.47
N HIS A 218 -2.55 2.30 4.06
CA HIS A 218 -1.75 1.50 3.13
C HIS A 218 -0.27 1.74 3.38
N GLY A 219 0.55 0.76 3.07
CA GLY A 219 1.99 0.87 3.31
C GLY A 219 2.75 -0.32 2.79
N GLY A 220 4.01 -0.39 3.22
CA GLY A 220 4.91 -1.48 2.88
C GLY A 220 6.37 -1.11 3.01
N LEU A 221 7.22 -1.97 2.45
CA LEU A 221 8.66 -1.77 2.47
C LEU A 221 9.08 -0.70 1.45
N LEU A 222 10.03 0.11 1.87
CA LEU A 222 10.75 1.07 1.04
C LEU A 222 12.12 0.52 0.63
N LYS A 223 12.63 0.97 -0.50
CA LYS A 223 13.87 0.48 -1.09
C LYS A 223 14.69 1.61 -1.66
#